data_5c680e7894121975bdc49f954595ce44
#
_entry.id   5c680e7894121975bdc49f954595ce44
#
_cell.length_a   1.000
_cell.length_b   1.000
_cell.length_c   1.000
_cell.angle_alpha   90.00
_cell.angle_beta   90.00
_cell.angle_gamma   90.00
#
_symmetry.space_group_name_H-M   'P 1'
#
loop_
_entity.id
_entity.type
_entity.pdbx_description
1 polymer ?
#
loop_
_entity_poly.entity_id
_entity_poly.type
_entity_poly.pdbx_seq_one_letter_code
_entity_poly.pdbx_strand_id
1 'polypeptide(L)'
;MPKVREGYAEKKKQEILEAAKRVCKSKPVHDVAMRDIVLESGMSQGGVYKYFSNLDEVFVGLLNQESVSHKVKDKIEALLQTKKDSFEMLHDFIMYIGEHIQESMTAGGEIYFELVALYSKDPQRFMKIEDQLVEVSNLKYIQKKLHDFITEQIEVKNFSPAVPSDDLLAFMATTINGITQNPAPVYNVDEQKQVAEEANVERHINTLSVAVRKLLGE
;
A
#
# COMPACT_ATOMS: atom_id res chain seq x y z
N MET A 1 -27.32 19.36 27.62
CA MET A 1 -26.89 18.36 26.61
C MET A 1 -25.74 17.58 27.18
N PRO A 2 -25.79 16.24 27.22
CA PRO A 2 -24.66 15.47 27.73
C PRO A 2 -23.45 15.70 26.81
N LYS A 3 -22.32 16.12 27.40
CA LYS A 3 -21.02 16.20 26.75
C LYS A 3 -20.68 14.79 26.23
N VAL A 4 -20.69 14.59 24.92
CA VAL A 4 -20.21 13.36 24.30
C VAL A 4 -18.75 13.22 24.77
N ARG A 5 -18.42 12.10 25.44
CA ARG A 5 -17.06 11.86 25.92
C ARG A 5 -16.10 12.01 24.73
N GLU A 6 -15.07 12.81 24.93
CA GLU A 6 -13.96 12.95 23.99
C GLU A 6 -13.49 11.55 23.58
N GLY A 7 -13.41 11.27 22.27
CA GLY A 7 -13.09 9.94 21.75
C GLY A 7 -14.28 9.00 21.41
N TYR A 8 -15.50 9.31 21.82
CA TYR A 8 -16.66 8.45 21.48
C TYR A 8 -16.95 8.42 19.98
N ALA A 9 -16.82 9.56 19.31
CA ALA A 9 -17.03 9.66 17.87
C ALA A 9 -15.97 8.87 17.10
N GLU A 10 -14.70 8.99 17.49
CA GLU A 10 -13.61 8.24 16.88
C GLU A 10 -13.75 6.74 17.10
N LYS A 11 -14.15 6.33 18.30
CA LYS A 11 -14.46 4.91 18.56
C LYS A 11 -15.56 4.38 17.64
N LYS A 12 -16.63 5.17 17.41
CA LYS A 12 -17.72 4.76 16.52
C LYS A 12 -17.30 4.73 15.05
N LYS A 13 -16.48 5.67 14.60
CA LYS A 13 -15.88 5.61 13.25
C LYS A 13 -15.04 4.34 13.10
N GLN A 14 -14.21 4.02 14.09
CA GLN A 14 -13.38 2.82 14.06
C GLN A 14 -14.24 1.53 14.01
N GLU A 15 -15.33 1.45 14.79
CA GLU A 15 -16.26 0.31 14.73
C GLU A 15 -16.85 0.12 13.32
N ILE A 16 -17.20 1.23 12.63
CA ILE A 16 -17.71 1.19 11.26
C ILE A 16 -16.64 0.77 10.27
N LEU A 17 -15.40 1.29 10.41
CA LEU A 17 -14.29 0.92 9.55
C LEU A 17 -13.90 -0.56 9.70
N GLU A 18 -13.94 -1.10 10.91
CA GLU A 18 -13.72 -2.53 11.13
C GLU A 18 -14.83 -3.40 10.50
N ALA A 19 -16.10 -2.94 10.54
CA ALA A 19 -17.17 -3.60 9.81
C ALA A 19 -16.95 -3.54 8.30
N ALA A 20 -16.54 -2.38 7.77
CA ALA A 20 -16.19 -2.22 6.36
C ALA A 20 -15.06 -3.15 5.93
N LYS A 21 -14.00 -3.33 6.75
CA LYS A 21 -12.94 -4.31 6.49
C LYS A 21 -13.48 -5.73 6.37
N ARG A 22 -14.38 -6.15 7.28
CA ARG A 22 -14.98 -7.50 7.19
C ARG A 22 -15.81 -7.68 5.93
N VAL A 23 -16.57 -6.65 5.51
CA VAL A 23 -17.31 -6.68 4.25
C VAL A 23 -16.36 -6.80 3.05
N CYS A 24 -15.30 -5.97 2.99
CA CYS A 24 -14.31 -6.00 1.91
C CYS A 24 -13.54 -7.34 1.85
N LYS A 25 -13.38 -8.05 2.96
CA LYS A 25 -12.82 -9.41 2.97
C LYS A 25 -13.77 -10.47 2.42
N SER A 26 -15.07 -10.23 2.43
CA SER A 26 -16.10 -11.18 2.00
C SER A 26 -16.48 -11.04 0.53
N LYS A 27 -16.18 -9.90 -0.10
CA LYS A 27 -16.47 -9.59 -1.50
C LYS A 27 -15.59 -8.47 -2.04
N PRO A 28 -15.36 -8.43 -3.37
CA PRO A 28 -14.56 -7.39 -4.00
C PRO A 28 -15.03 -5.97 -3.65
N VAL A 29 -14.12 -5.02 -3.49
CA VAL A 29 -14.44 -3.64 -3.07
C VAL A 29 -15.40 -2.91 -4.02
N HIS A 30 -15.39 -3.26 -5.32
CA HIS A 30 -16.30 -2.65 -6.30
C HIS A 30 -17.76 -3.11 -6.16
N ASP A 31 -18.01 -4.22 -5.45
CA ASP A 31 -19.34 -4.76 -5.16
C ASP A 31 -19.86 -4.33 -3.78
N VAL A 32 -19.06 -3.62 -2.99
CA VAL A 32 -19.43 -3.15 -1.67
C VAL A 32 -20.37 -1.97 -1.76
N ALA A 33 -21.43 -1.98 -0.94
CA ALA A 33 -22.37 -0.89 -0.79
C ALA A 33 -22.49 -0.44 0.69
N MET A 34 -22.91 0.80 0.92
CA MET A 34 -23.16 1.31 2.28
C MET A 34 -24.11 0.41 3.10
N ARG A 35 -25.09 -0.21 2.43
CA ARG A 35 -26.02 -1.15 3.08
C ARG A 35 -25.31 -2.34 3.71
N ASP A 36 -24.28 -2.86 3.06
CA ASP A 36 -23.52 -4.01 3.57
C ASP A 36 -22.80 -3.65 4.87
N ILE A 37 -22.20 -2.45 4.88
CA ILE A 37 -21.51 -1.90 6.05
C ILE A 37 -22.48 -1.65 7.21
N VAL A 38 -23.65 -1.09 6.91
CA VAL A 38 -24.72 -0.90 7.91
C VAL A 38 -25.10 -2.23 8.55
N LEU A 39 -25.36 -3.26 7.74
CA LEU A 39 -25.72 -4.60 8.23
C LEU A 39 -24.61 -5.22 9.07
N GLU A 40 -23.37 -5.18 8.57
CA GLU A 40 -22.21 -5.76 9.24
C GLU A 40 -21.82 -5.04 10.54
N SER A 41 -22.05 -3.72 10.61
CA SER A 41 -21.74 -2.93 11.82
C SER A 41 -22.71 -3.19 12.98
N GLY A 42 -23.89 -3.76 12.71
CA GLY A 42 -24.97 -3.90 13.69
C GLY A 42 -25.56 -2.55 14.14
N MET A 43 -25.20 -1.44 13.49
CA MET A 43 -25.71 -0.11 13.79
C MET A 43 -26.96 0.21 12.93
N SER A 44 -27.79 1.14 13.41
CA SER A 44 -28.86 1.67 12.56
C SER A 44 -28.30 2.44 11.38
N GLN A 45 -29.03 2.50 10.26
CA GLN A 45 -28.63 3.27 9.09
C GLN A 45 -28.27 4.72 9.47
N GLY A 46 -29.12 5.42 10.21
CA GLY A 46 -28.84 6.78 10.67
C GLY A 46 -27.62 6.87 11.59
N GLY A 47 -27.31 5.79 12.32
CA GLY A 47 -26.10 5.67 13.14
C GLY A 47 -24.82 5.66 12.32
N VAL A 48 -24.80 4.92 11.20
CA VAL A 48 -23.65 4.89 10.28
C VAL A 48 -23.54 6.20 9.49
N TYR A 49 -24.64 6.67 8.89
CA TYR A 49 -24.65 7.89 8.08
C TYR A 49 -24.35 9.18 8.87
N LYS A 50 -24.42 9.14 10.19
CA LYS A 50 -23.96 10.24 11.05
C LYS A 50 -22.43 10.43 10.98
N TYR A 51 -21.67 9.38 10.69
CA TYR A 51 -20.21 9.39 10.68
C TYR A 51 -19.60 9.34 9.28
N PHE A 52 -20.28 8.69 8.34
CA PHE A 52 -19.88 8.54 6.95
C PHE A 52 -21.07 8.76 6.04
N SER A 53 -21.06 9.85 5.28
CA SER A 53 -22.19 10.26 4.44
C SER A 53 -22.35 9.38 3.20
N ASN A 54 -21.29 8.74 2.77
CA ASN A 54 -21.24 7.89 1.58
C ASN A 54 -20.13 6.83 1.69
N LEU A 55 -20.08 5.92 0.72
CA LEU A 55 -19.13 4.83 0.68
C LEU A 55 -17.68 5.32 0.50
N ASP A 56 -17.48 6.39 -0.28
CA ASP A 56 -16.15 6.94 -0.51
C ASP A 56 -15.53 7.48 0.79
N GLU A 57 -16.31 8.09 1.67
CA GLU A 57 -15.82 8.51 2.99
C GLU A 57 -15.36 7.32 3.85
N VAL A 58 -16.05 6.18 3.77
CA VAL A 58 -15.62 4.95 4.45
C VAL A 58 -14.31 4.44 3.83
N PHE A 59 -14.21 4.42 2.52
CA PHE A 59 -13.01 3.98 1.81
C PHE A 59 -11.81 4.90 2.07
N VAL A 60 -12.03 6.22 2.13
CA VAL A 60 -11.02 7.19 2.61
C VAL A 60 -10.57 6.86 4.02
N GLY A 61 -11.50 6.53 4.91
CA GLY A 61 -11.16 6.12 6.27
C GLY A 61 -10.28 4.87 6.30
N LEU A 62 -10.55 3.87 5.45
CA LEU A 62 -9.73 2.67 5.30
C LEU A 62 -8.33 2.98 4.73
N LEU A 63 -8.26 3.79 3.66
CA LEU A 63 -7.00 4.22 3.06
C LEU A 63 -6.12 4.99 4.05
N ASN A 64 -6.73 5.87 4.86
CA ASN A 64 -6.01 6.67 5.85
C ASN A 64 -5.47 5.86 7.04
N GLN A 65 -5.96 4.63 7.27
CA GLN A 65 -5.38 3.72 8.27
C GLN A 65 -3.97 3.24 7.87
N GLU A 66 -3.63 3.30 6.58
CA GLU A 66 -2.31 2.97 6.04
C GLU A 66 -1.35 4.19 6.00
N SER A 67 -1.62 5.22 6.80
CA SER A 67 -0.70 6.36 6.92
C SER A 67 0.69 5.94 7.41
N VAL A 68 1.71 6.74 7.04
CA VAL A 68 3.11 6.45 7.39
C VAL A 68 3.30 6.28 8.89
N SER A 69 3.67 5.07 9.29
CA SER A 69 3.97 4.72 10.68
C SER A 69 5.39 5.11 11.10
N HIS A 70 5.60 5.35 12.39
CA HIS A 70 6.95 5.55 12.94
C HIS A 70 7.86 4.35 12.65
N LYS A 71 7.35 3.11 12.75
CA LYS A 71 8.11 1.88 12.45
C LYS A 71 8.70 1.90 11.03
N VAL A 72 7.93 2.35 10.03
CA VAL A 72 8.40 2.44 8.64
C VAL A 72 9.47 3.54 8.50
N LYS A 73 9.26 4.70 9.12
CA LYS A 73 10.24 5.79 9.10
C LYS A 73 11.57 5.36 9.71
N ASP A 74 11.54 4.79 10.92
CA ASP A 74 12.73 4.34 11.65
C ASP A 74 13.50 3.26 10.85
N LYS A 75 12.78 2.34 10.20
CA LYS A 75 13.40 1.30 9.36
C LYS A 75 14.11 1.90 8.14
N ILE A 76 13.47 2.83 7.44
CA ILE A 76 14.07 3.51 6.29
C ILE A 76 15.29 4.33 6.71
N GLU A 77 15.21 5.07 7.80
CA GLU A 77 16.35 5.83 8.32
C GLU A 77 17.52 4.91 8.69
N ALA A 78 17.24 3.77 9.33
CA ALA A 78 18.27 2.77 9.65
C ALA A 78 18.94 2.21 8.39
N LEU A 79 18.17 1.91 7.32
CA LEU A 79 18.71 1.45 6.05
C LEU A 79 19.64 2.50 5.44
N LEU A 80 19.24 3.78 5.41
CA LEU A 80 20.05 4.86 4.82
C LEU A 80 21.30 5.21 5.65
N GLN A 81 21.36 4.83 6.93
CA GLN A 81 22.52 5.07 7.80
C GLN A 81 23.53 3.91 7.80
N THR A 82 23.27 2.83 7.06
CA THR A 82 24.20 1.70 6.98
C THR A 82 25.48 2.11 6.26
N LYS A 83 26.61 1.48 6.63
CA LYS A 83 27.92 1.68 5.96
C LYS A 83 28.14 0.67 4.82
N LYS A 84 27.08 0.23 4.19
CA LYS A 84 27.12 -0.67 3.02
C LYS A 84 27.43 0.12 1.75
N ASP A 85 27.89 -0.58 0.72
CA ASP A 85 27.98 0.04 -0.61
C ASP A 85 26.58 0.34 -1.18
N SER A 86 26.54 1.18 -2.21
CA SER A 86 25.26 1.67 -2.76
C SER A 86 24.39 0.56 -3.36
N PHE A 87 24.98 -0.50 -3.93
CA PHE A 87 24.23 -1.62 -4.49
C PHE A 87 23.68 -2.55 -3.42
N GLU A 88 24.43 -2.77 -2.33
CA GLU A 88 23.92 -3.51 -1.16
C GLU A 88 22.76 -2.75 -0.49
N MET A 89 22.89 -1.43 -0.34
CA MET A 89 21.80 -0.59 0.19
C MET A 89 20.55 -0.62 -0.70
N LEU A 90 20.74 -0.54 -2.01
CA LEU A 90 19.66 -0.66 -2.98
C LEU A 90 18.94 -2.01 -2.88
N HIS A 91 19.70 -3.10 -2.78
CA HIS A 91 19.15 -4.43 -2.57
C HIS A 91 18.30 -4.49 -1.30
N ASP A 92 18.85 -4.09 -0.15
CA ASP A 92 18.14 -4.08 1.13
C ASP A 92 16.86 -3.24 1.06
N PHE A 93 16.90 -2.12 0.35
CA PHE A 93 15.74 -1.25 0.18
C PHE A 93 14.62 -1.92 -0.62
N ILE A 94 14.99 -2.57 -1.74
CA ILE A 94 14.02 -3.30 -2.58
C ILE A 94 13.46 -4.50 -1.82
N MET A 95 14.30 -5.22 -1.06
CA MET A 95 13.84 -6.33 -0.21
C MET A 95 12.86 -5.85 0.85
N TYR A 96 13.12 -4.69 1.47
CA TYR A 96 12.18 -4.12 2.44
C TYR A 96 10.81 -3.76 1.84
N ILE A 97 10.76 -3.36 0.57
CA ILE A 97 9.46 -3.19 -0.13
C ILE A 97 8.70 -4.53 -0.17
N GLY A 98 9.38 -5.62 -0.49
CA GLY A 98 8.80 -6.95 -0.49
C GLY A 98 8.27 -7.38 0.89
N GLU A 99 9.08 -7.21 1.94
CA GLU A 99 8.69 -7.46 3.33
C GLU A 99 7.43 -6.66 3.70
N HIS A 100 7.41 -5.36 3.36
CA HIS A 100 6.28 -4.50 3.65
C HIS A 100 5.00 -4.92 2.90
N ILE A 101 5.11 -5.33 1.63
CA ILE A 101 3.98 -5.85 0.85
C ILE A 101 3.44 -7.11 1.52
N GLN A 102 4.29 -8.06 1.88
CA GLN A 102 3.88 -9.31 2.54
C GLN A 102 3.22 -9.06 3.90
N GLU A 103 3.83 -8.21 4.76
CA GLU A 103 3.25 -7.81 6.03
C GLU A 103 1.87 -7.15 5.85
N SER A 104 1.74 -6.27 4.85
CA SER A 104 0.46 -5.60 4.55
C SER A 104 -0.61 -6.59 4.10
N MET A 105 -0.27 -7.55 3.23
CA MET A 105 -1.20 -8.57 2.76
C MET A 105 -1.71 -9.46 3.89
N THR A 106 -0.82 -9.94 4.75
CA THR A 106 -1.20 -10.79 5.91
C THR A 106 -2.01 -10.03 6.95
N ALA A 107 -1.79 -8.73 7.12
CA ALA A 107 -2.54 -7.87 8.03
C ALA A 107 -3.92 -7.40 7.49
N GLY A 108 -4.32 -7.82 6.28
CA GLY A 108 -5.55 -7.38 5.63
C GLY A 108 -5.39 -6.13 4.77
N GLY A 109 -4.17 -5.78 4.42
CA GLY A 109 -3.84 -4.69 3.51
C GLY A 109 -4.20 -4.96 2.05
N GLU A 110 -4.67 -6.17 1.72
CA GLU A 110 -5.29 -6.47 0.42
C GLU A 110 -6.36 -5.43 0.06
N ILE A 111 -7.18 -5.04 1.04
CA ILE A 111 -8.22 -4.02 0.87
C ILE A 111 -7.63 -2.68 0.44
N TYR A 112 -6.47 -2.29 1.00
CA TYR A 112 -5.78 -1.07 0.59
C TYR A 112 -5.41 -1.11 -0.89
N PHE A 113 -4.80 -2.21 -1.35
CA PHE A 113 -4.40 -2.36 -2.75
C PHE A 113 -5.59 -2.43 -3.70
N GLU A 114 -6.69 -3.10 -3.31
CA GLU A 114 -7.93 -3.10 -4.09
C GLU A 114 -8.56 -1.70 -4.20
N LEU A 115 -8.55 -0.93 -3.11
CA LEU A 115 -9.05 0.45 -3.11
C LEU A 115 -8.18 1.36 -4.00
N VAL A 116 -6.85 1.23 -3.92
CA VAL A 116 -5.93 1.95 -4.81
C VAL A 116 -6.22 1.60 -6.27
N ALA A 117 -6.42 0.32 -6.60
CA ALA A 117 -6.76 -0.12 -7.94
C ALA A 117 -8.13 0.40 -8.40
N LEU A 118 -9.14 0.42 -7.51
CA LEU A 118 -10.47 0.98 -7.78
C LEU A 118 -10.38 2.45 -8.20
N TYR A 119 -9.70 3.27 -7.41
CA TYR A 119 -9.59 4.71 -7.69
C TYR A 119 -8.66 5.03 -8.85
N SER A 120 -7.63 4.21 -9.11
CA SER A 120 -6.78 4.36 -10.30
C SER A 120 -7.53 4.16 -11.61
N LYS A 121 -8.61 3.39 -11.60
CA LYS A 121 -9.48 3.16 -12.78
C LYS A 121 -10.56 4.24 -12.95
N ASP A 122 -10.81 5.06 -11.92
CA ASP A 122 -11.81 6.13 -11.95
C ASP A 122 -11.20 7.47 -11.45
N PRO A 123 -10.44 8.18 -12.30
CA PRO A 123 -9.82 9.44 -11.92
C PRO A 123 -10.82 10.51 -11.45
N GLN A 124 -12.03 10.53 -12.01
CA GLN A 124 -13.05 11.49 -11.60
C GLN A 124 -13.57 11.22 -10.17
N ARG A 125 -13.68 9.96 -9.80
CA ARG A 125 -14.02 9.55 -8.44
C ARG A 125 -12.87 9.83 -7.47
N PHE A 126 -11.62 9.60 -7.90
CA PHE A 126 -10.43 9.91 -7.13
C PHE A 126 -10.34 11.40 -6.77
N MET A 127 -10.54 12.30 -7.73
CA MET A 127 -10.50 13.76 -7.52
C MET A 127 -11.47 14.26 -6.43
N LYS A 128 -12.55 13.51 -6.14
CA LYS A 128 -13.51 13.88 -5.08
C LYS A 128 -13.04 13.54 -3.68
N ILE A 129 -12.04 12.69 -3.55
CA ILE A 129 -11.54 12.19 -2.26
C ILE A 129 -10.09 12.57 -1.98
N GLU A 130 -9.34 13.03 -2.98
CA GLU A 130 -7.90 13.25 -2.86
C GLU A 130 -7.53 14.21 -1.71
N ASP A 131 -8.30 15.28 -1.51
CA ASP A 131 -8.11 16.25 -0.43
C ASP A 131 -8.37 15.66 0.98
N GLN A 132 -9.03 14.50 1.06
CA GLN A 132 -9.36 13.82 2.32
C GLN A 132 -8.34 12.73 2.67
N LEU A 133 -7.46 12.40 1.73
CA LEU A 133 -6.43 11.40 1.96
C LEU A 133 -5.28 11.99 2.78
N VAL A 134 -4.76 11.20 3.73
CA VAL A 134 -3.50 11.52 4.40
C VAL A 134 -2.39 11.53 3.36
N GLU A 135 -1.54 12.57 3.37
CA GLU A 135 -0.59 12.89 2.29
C GLU A 135 0.26 11.72 1.82
N VAL A 136 0.62 10.78 2.70
CA VAL A 136 1.56 9.70 2.34
C VAL A 136 1.17 8.40 3.02
N SER A 137 0.91 7.34 2.24
CA SER A 137 0.85 5.97 2.75
C SER A 137 2.25 5.39 2.99
N ASN A 138 2.33 4.31 3.78
CA ASN A 138 3.58 3.58 4.01
C ASN A 138 4.32 3.26 2.70
N LEU A 139 3.63 2.64 1.74
CA LEU A 139 4.25 2.24 0.48
C LEU A 139 4.73 3.45 -0.36
N LYS A 140 3.92 4.50 -0.47
CA LYS A 140 4.34 5.73 -1.16
C LYS A 140 5.55 6.39 -0.50
N TYR A 141 5.61 6.38 0.83
CA TYR A 141 6.77 6.91 1.55
C TYR A 141 8.03 6.11 1.24
N ILE A 142 7.95 4.78 1.29
CA ILE A 142 9.07 3.89 0.96
C ILE A 142 9.52 4.10 -0.48
N GLN A 143 8.59 4.11 -1.44
CA GLN A 143 8.88 4.35 -2.86
C GLN A 143 9.54 5.71 -3.09
N LYS A 144 9.04 6.77 -2.44
CA LYS A 144 9.65 8.09 -2.54
C LYS A 144 11.08 8.09 -2.02
N LYS A 145 11.34 7.48 -0.87
CA LYS A 145 12.69 7.40 -0.29
C LYS A 145 13.66 6.59 -1.14
N LEU A 146 13.17 5.52 -1.78
CA LEU A 146 13.95 4.75 -2.74
C LEU A 146 14.28 5.59 -4.00
N HIS A 147 13.31 6.33 -4.51
CA HIS A 147 13.50 7.26 -5.61
C HIS A 147 14.58 8.31 -5.28
N ASP A 148 14.45 8.98 -4.11
CA ASP A 148 15.40 9.99 -3.66
C ASP A 148 16.81 9.39 -3.55
N PHE A 149 16.93 8.19 -2.97
CA PHE A 149 18.21 7.47 -2.86
C PHE A 149 18.84 7.16 -4.22
N ILE A 150 18.09 6.58 -5.17
CA ILE A 150 18.61 6.26 -6.50
C ILE A 150 19.09 7.53 -7.21
N THR A 151 18.31 8.61 -7.15
CA THR A 151 18.66 9.89 -7.77
C THR A 151 19.96 10.44 -7.20
N GLU A 152 20.09 10.45 -5.89
CA GLU A 152 21.34 10.88 -5.22
C GLU A 152 22.55 10.03 -5.65
N GLN A 153 22.40 8.69 -5.70
CA GLN A 153 23.51 7.82 -6.09
C GLN A 153 23.92 7.98 -7.57
N ILE A 154 22.98 8.35 -8.45
CA ILE A 154 23.31 8.73 -9.84
C ILE A 154 24.08 10.05 -9.88
N GLU A 155 23.67 11.06 -9.11
CA GLU A 155 24.32 12.37 -9.07
C GLU A 155 25.78 12.25 -8.58
N VAL A 156 26.02 11.44 -7.54
CA VAL A 156 27.39 11.20 -7.03
C VAL A 156 28.16 10.14 -7.81
N LYS A 157 27.60 9.63 -8.93
CA LYS A 157 28.22 8.67 -9.85
C LYS A 157 28.54 7.28 -9.25
N ASN A 158 27.84 6.91 -8.19
CA ASN A 158 27.87 5.53 -7.68
C ASN A 158 27.02 4.59 -8.55
N PHE A 159 25.98 5.13 -9.21
CA PHE A 159 25.20 4.43 -10.21
C PHE A 159 25.40 5.03 -11.60
N SER A 160 25.42 4.17 -12.62
CA SER A 160 25.55 4.53 -14.03
C SER A 160 24.42 3.90 -14.83
N PRO A 161 23.22 4.52 -14.88
CA PRO A 161 22.06 3.91 -15.47
C PRO A 161 22.22 3.69 -16.98
N ALA A 162 21.86 2.48 -17.44
CA ALA A 162 21.86 2.09 -18.85
C ALA A 162 20.64 2.61 -19.64
N VAL A 163 19.63 3.13 -18.90
CA VAL A 163 18.39 3.72 -19.44
C VAL A 163 18.14 5.06 -18.75
N PRO A 164 17.30 5.95 -19.32
CA PRO A 164 16.89 7.16 -18.60
C PRO A 164 16.37 6.86 -17.20
N SER A 165 16.75 7.65 -16.20
CA SER A 165 16.37 7.44 -14.81
C SER A 165 14.85 7.43 -14.60
N ASP A 166 14.12 8.29 -15.32
CA ASP A 166 12.65 8.33 -15.27
C ASP A 166 12.02 7.02 -15.76
N ASP A 167 12.56 6.42 -16.82
CA ASP A 167 12.09 5.13 -17.36
C ASP A 167 12.38 3.99 -16.36
N LEU A 168 13.56 4.00 -15.72
CA LEU A 168 13.90 3.03 -14.68
C LEU A 168 12.94 3.11 -13.50
N LEU A 169 12.67 4.33 -13.02
CA LEU A 169 11.77 4.56 -11.89
C LEU A 169 10.33 4.18 -12.23
N ALA A 170 9.87 4.49 -13.45
CA ALA A 170 8.56 4.06 -13.95
C ALA A 170 8.46 2.53 -14.05
N PHE A 171 9.50 1.86 -14.54
CA PHE A 171 9.58 0.39 -14.56
C PHE A 171 9.48 -0.20 -13.15
N MET A 172 10.24 0.32 -12.20
CA MET A 172 10.19 -0.13 -10.80
C MET A 172 8.79 0.05 -10.20
N ALA A 173 8.20 1.24 -10.34
CA ALA A 173 6.86 1.53 -9.83
C ALA A 173 5.80 0.61 -10.43
N THR A 174 5.84 0.40 -11.75
CA THR A 174 4.91 -0.48 -12.46
C THR A 174 5.06 -1.94 -12.00
N THR A 175 6.29 -2.41 -11.83
CA THR A 175 6.56 -3.78 -11.36
C THR A 175 6.07 -3.98 -9.93
N ILE A 176 6.36 -3.04 -9.02
CA ILE A 176 5.89 -3.08 -7.63
C ILE A 176 4.35 -3.08 -7.58
N ASN A 177 3.70 -2.20 -8.35
CA ASN A 177 2.24 -2.18 -8.43
C ASN A 177 1.67 -3.50 -9.00
N GLY A 178 2.33 -4.08 -10.00
CA GLY A 178 1.95 -5.40 -10.52
C GLY A 178 2.03 -6.51 -9.46
N ILE A 179 3.08 -6.52 -8.65
CA ILE A 179 3.26 -7.47 -7.55
C ILE A 179 2.15 -7.30 -6.49
N THR A 180 1.77 -6.07 -6.16
CA THR A 180 0.71 -5.81 -5.16
C THR A 180 -0.69 -6.18 -5.64
N GLN A 181 -0.94 -6.11 -6.95
CA GLN A 181 -2.26 -6.43 -7.54
C GLN A 181 -2.40 -7.90 -7.95
N ASN A 182 -1.30 -8.59 -8.18
CA ASN A 182 -1.29 -9.96 -8.69
C ASN A 182 -0.17 -10.79 -8.05
N PRO A 183 -0.25 -11.10 -6.75
CA PRO A 183 0.80 -11.79 -6.03
C PRO A 183 1.00 -13.24 -6.49
N ALA A 184 -0.01 -13.85 -7.15
CA ALA A 184 0.06 -15.21 -7.68
C ALA A 184 0.20 -15.23 -9.20
N PRO A 185 1.10 -16.04 -9.80
CA PRO A 185 1.10 -16.24 -11.24
C PRO A 185 -0.18 -16.95 -11.68
N VAL A 186 -0.84 -16.42 -12.71
CA VAL A 186 -2.10 -16.92 -13.30
C VAL A 186 -2.02 -18.39 -13.79
N TYR A 187 -0.83 -18.99 -13.78
CA TYR A 187 -0.53 -20.29 -14.41
C TYR A 187 -0.56 -21.50 -13.49
N ASN A 188 -0.77 -21.34 -12.17
CA ASN A 188 -0.86 -22.48 -11.25
C ASN A 188 -2.20 -22.47 -10.50
N VAL A 189 -3.15 -23.24 -11.03
CA VAL A 189 -4.51 -23.43 -10.48
C VAL A 189 -4.55 -24.69 -9.61
N ASP A 190 -3.58 -24.98 -8.75
CA ASP A 190 -3.65 -26.10 -7.81
C ASP A 190 -3.25 -25.77 -6.37
N GLU A 191 -4.24 -25.85 -5.55
CA GLU A 191 -4.46 -26.27 -4.13
C GLU A 191 -3.54 -25.85 -2.97
N GLN A 192 -2.54 -24.98 -3.09
CA GLN A 192 -1.81 -24.46 -1.90
C GLN A 192 -1.64 -22.93 -1.97
N LYS A 193 -2.76 -22.19 -1.92
CA LYS A 193 -2.78 -20.76 -2.25
C LYS A 193 -1.87 -19.88 -1.37
N GLN A 194 -1.83 -20.03 -0.07
CA GLN A 194 -1.19 -19.02 0.81
C GLN A 194 0.35 -19.12 0.82
N VAL A 195 0.92 -20.31 0.88
CA VAL A 195 2.39 -20.50 0.84
C VAL A 195 2.96 -20.16 -0.55
N ALA A 196 2.15 -20.34 -1.61
CA ALA A 196 2.53 -19.99 -2.98
C ALA A 196 2.56 -18.46 -3.21
N GLU A 197 1.71 -17.70 -2.54
CA GLU A 197 1.61 -16.24 -2.67
C GLU A 197 2.80 -15.53 -2.01
N GLU A 198 3.18 -15.92 -0.79
CA GLU A 198 4.35 -15.37 -0.10
C GLU A 198 5.66 -15.64 -0.87
N ALA A 199 5.84 -16.88 -1.34
CA ALA A 199 7.00 -17.26 -2.15
C ALA A 199 7.06 -16.52 -3.50
N ASN A 200 5.93 -16.08 -4.04
CA ASN A 200 5.89 -15.35 -5.30
C ASN A 200 6.29 -13.88 -5.14
N VAL A 201 5.84 -13.20 -4.09
CA VAL A 201 6.27 -11.82 -3.80
C VAL A 201 7.78 -11.77 -3.65
N GLU A 202 8.36 -12.65 -2.83
CA GLU A 202 9.81 -12.71 -2.63
C GLU A 202 10.58 -12.95 -3.93
N ARG A 203 10.14 -13.90 -4.77
CA ARG A 203 10.78 -14.19 -6.07
C ARG A 203 10.73 -12.99 -7.02
N HIS A 204 9.59 -12.30 -7.11
CA HIS A 204 9.44 -11.14 -7.98
C HIS A 204 10.28 -9.96 -7.48
N ILE A 205 10.32 -9.72 -6.17
CA ILE A 205 11.15 -8.68 -5.55
C ILE A 205 12.63 -8.97 -5.74
N ASN A 206 13.08 -10.22 -5.57
CA ASN A 206 14.46 -10.62 -5.86
C ASN A 206 14.81 -10.40 -7.34
N THR A 207 13.90 -10.78 -8.25
CA THR A 207 14.11 -10.56 -9.69
C THR A 207 14.18 -9.07 -10.02
N LEU A 208 13.30 -8.26 -9.44
CA LEU A 208 13.33 -6.80 -9.58
C LEU A 208 14.67 -6.23 -9.08
N SER A 209 15.15 -6.67 -7.91
CA SER A 209 16.42 -6.22 -7.36
C SER A 209 17.58 -6.50 -8.32
N VAL A 210 17.66 -7.72 -8.85
CA VAL A 210 18.71 -8.09 -9.83
C VAL A 210 18.60 -7.24 -11.10
N ALA A 211 17.41 -7.07 -11.65
CA ALA A 211 17.21 -6.29 -12.87
C ALA A 211 17.61 -4.82 -12.68
N VAL A 212 17.18 -4.20 -11.58
CA VAL A 212 17.46 -2.78 -11.29
C VAL A 212 18.97 -2.55 -11.06
N ARG A 213 19.63 -3.43 -10.32
CA ARG A 213 21.09 -3.33 -10.09
C ARG A 213 21.87 -3.42 -11.41
N LYS A 214 21.50 -4.35 -12.30
CA LYS A 214 22.11 -4.44 -13.65
C LYS A 214 21.83 -3.21 -14.51
N LEU A 215 20.64 -2.65 -14.45
CA LEU A 215 20.29 -1.41 -15.17
C LEU A 215 21.00 -0.18 -14.60
N LEU A 216 21.45 -0.23 -13.34
CA LEU A 216 22.23 0.84 -12.68
C LEU A 216 23.75 0.66 -12.79
N GLY A 217 24.22 -0.40 -13.47
CA GLY A 217 25.62 -0.56 -13.82
C GLY A 217 26.45 -1.46 -12.90
N GLU A 218 25.78 -2.35 -12.12
CA GLU A 218 26.47 -3.39 -11.36
C GLU A 218 27.15 -4.45 -12.22
#